data_d1321fc0a3a55ee8f10d3f3661665fc4
#
_entry.id   d1321fc0a3a55ee8f10d3f3661665fc4
#
_cell.length_a   1.000
_cell.length_b   1.000
_cell.length_c   1.000
_cell.angle_alpha   90.00
_cell.angle_beta   90.00
_cell.angle_gamma   90.00
#
_symmetry.space_group_name_H-M   'P 1'
#
loop_
_entity.id
_entity.type
_entity.pdbx_description
1 polymer ?
#
loop_
_entity_poly.entity_id
_entity_poly.type
_entity_poly.pdbx_seq_one_letter_code
_entity_poly.pdbx_strand_id
1 'polypeptide(L)'
;MQTRWMFRGAWALAATITSLDGVAAEPSGHVTSAPRLPAAIEACAQTRNDAERLACYDNVVAPQVRGAAEAPGASAGAPVSAAGPKPIESAEGSYLDEFWELTPERKRGTFNFTGYRPNYFLPVQVTSRLNRTPNSPAAGHAGTLPDYDKIESKLQISVRTKLAEGLLLPNADLWFAYTQQSLWQIYSGSISRPFRATDHEPELIYIVPTPLELPFGFKTKMAGLGLAHQSNGQALPFSRSWNRLYALGGLEKGDLALTARYNWRIRESDGQDDNPDFTKYRGRTELLALWSPGFYTLSALAKTNFDSHGSLQLDFTAPVRRKDPKGLRWYAQVFAGYGETVIDYNFRHSSFGAGVTLFGW
;
A
#
# COMPACT_ATOMS: atom_id res chain seq x y z
N MET A 1 23.36 -43.93 25.04
CA MET A 1 22.63 -43.17 26.08
C MET A 1 22.03 -41.94 25.47
N GLN A 2 20.73 -41.92 25.47
CA GLN A 2 19.80 -40.96 24.90
C GLN A 2 19.96 -39.58 25.50
N THR A 3 19.74 -38.51 24.70
CA THR A 3 18.59 -37.61 24.97
C THR A 3 18.33 -36.70 23.76
N ARG A 4 17.18 -36.90 23.17
CA ARG A 4 16.51 -36.02 22.18
C ARG A 4 16.02 -34.77 22.89
N TRP A 5 16.25 -33.59 22.31
CA TRP A 5 15.40 -32.41 22.56
C TRP A 5 14.88 -31.88 21.22
N MET A 6 13.58 -32.12 21.02
CA MET A 6 12.79 -31.45 19.98
C MET A 6 12.39 -30.07 20.50
N PHE A 7 12.67 -29.01 19.74
CA PHE A 7 11.94 -27.76 19.84
C PHE A 7 11.24 -27.49 18.50
N ARG A 8 9.96 -27.83 18.45
CA ARG A 8 9.03 -27.32 17.47
C ARG A 8 8.54 -25.95 17.98
N GLY A 9 8.88 -24.88 17.28
CA GLY A 9 8.38 -23.52 17.55
C GLY A 9 7.55 -23.04 16.36
N ALA A 10 6.28 -23.47 16.29
CA ALA A 10 5.31 -22.82 15.43
C ALA A 10 4.76 -21.58 16.15
N TRP A 11 4.93 -20.41 15.60
CA TRP A 11 4.28 -19.19 16.05
C TRP A 11 2.86 -19.15 15.45
N ALA A 12 1.91 -19.75 16.18
CA ALA A 12 0.50 -19.50 15.99
C ALA A 12 0.08 -18.49 17.06
N LEU A 13 -0.29 -17.29 16.67
CA LEU A 13 -1.04 -16.37 17.54
C LEU A 13 -2.47 -16.93 17.66
N ALA A 14 -2.69 -17.78 18.66
CA ALA A 14 -4.01 -18.15 19.11
C ALA A 14 -4.36 -17.27 20.30
N ALA A 15 -5.37 -16.43 20.15
CA ALA A 15 -5.98 -15.72 21.25
C ALA A 15 -6.74 -16.75 22.12
N THR A 16 -6.18 -17.11 23.26
CA THR A 16 -6.88 -17.90 24.28
C THR A 16 -7.79 -16.99 25.09
N ILE A 17 -9.09 -17.16 24.92
CA ILE A 17 -10.09 -16.65 25.84
C ILE A 17 -10.15 -17.66 27.02
N THR A 18 -9.60 -17.27 28.14
CA THR A 18 -9.82 -18.03 29.40
C THR A 18 -11.14 -17.59 30.03
N SER A 19 -12.08 -18.52 30.08
CA SER A 19 -13.28 -18.41 30.91
C SER A 19 -12.89 -18.49 32.40
N LEU A 20 -13.22 -17.45 33.15
CA LEU A 20 -13.25 -17.47 34.61
C LEU A 20 -14.71 -17.62 35.04
N ASP A 21 -15.04 -18.79 35.55
CA ASP A 21 -16.31 -19.06 36.25
C ASP A 21 -16.33 -18.41 37.64
N GLY A 22 -17.42 -17.69 37.89
CA GLY A 22 -18.13 -17.65 39.12
C GLY A 22 -17.65 -16.76 40.26
N VAL A 23 -18.26 -15.59 40.42
CA VAL A 23 -18.90 -15.16 41.68
C VAL A 23 -20.02 -14.19 41.30
N ALA A 24 -21.26 -14.54 41.67
CA ALA A 24 -22.42 -13.71 41.52
C ALA A 24 -22.36 -12.52 42.50
N ALA A 25 -22.37 -11.30 41.99
CA ALA A 25 -22.75 -10.11 42.71
C ALA A 25 -23.80 -9.38 41.85
N GLU A 26 -24.95 -9.15 42.42
CA GLU A 26 -26.05 -8.43 41.79
C GLU A 26 -25.63 -7.03 41.33
N PRO A 27 -26.01 -6.58 40.15
CA PRO A 27 -25.77 -5.21 39.72
C PRO A 27 -26.97 -4.35 40.08
N SER A 28 -26.76 -3.38 40.94
CA SER A 28 -27.62 -2.20 41.06
C SER A 28 -27.53 -1.43 39.71
N GLY A 29 -28.68 -1.32 39.05
CA GLY A 29 -28.80 -0.79 37.69
C GLY A 29 -28.41 0.67 37.52
N HIS A 30 -27.67 0.92 36.48
CA HIS A 30 -27.80 2.09 35.58
C HIS A 30 -27.74 1.57 34.15
N VAL A 31 -28.90 1.21 33.63
CA VAL A 31 -29.09 1.06 32.16
C VAL A 31 -29.03 2.48 31.58
N THR A 32 -27.87 2.85 31.01
CA THR A 32 -27.78 3.97 30.08
C THR A 32 -28.60 3.58 28.86
N SER A 33 -29.85 4.08 28.79
CA SER A 33 -30.72 3.98 27.63
C SER A 33 -30.01 4.57 26.41
N ALA A 34 -29.91 3.81 25.33
CA ALA A 34 -29.51 4.32 24.02
C ALA A 34 -30.30 5.61 23.71
N PRO A 35 -29.67 6.62 23.11
CA PRO A 35 -30.36 7.86 22.78
C PRO A 35 -31.57 7.52 21.88
N ARG A 36 -32.77 7.82 22.38
CA ARG A 36 -34.01 7.67 21.58
C ARG A 36 -33.93 8.61 20.40
N LEU A 37 -34.15 8.09 19.21
CA LEU A 37 -34.37 8.91 18.02
C LEU A 37 -35.46 9.94 18.31
N PRO A 38 -35.30 11.19 17.86
CA PRO A 38 -36.36 12.19 17.99
C PRO A 38 -37.68 11.64 17.43
N ALA A 39 -38.78 11.82 18.18
CA ALA A 39 -40.11 11.29 17.82
C ALA A 39 -40.58 11.65 16.39
N ALA A 40 -40.09 12.77 15.88
CA ALA A 40 -40.33 13.19 14.49
C ALA A 40 -39.71 12.25 13.45
N ILE A 41 -38.56 11.67 13.71
CA ILE A 41 -37.88 10.69 12.81
C ILE A 41 -38.62 9.35 12.85
N GLU A 42 -39.12 8.95 14.00
CA GLU A 42 -39.90 7.71 14.16
C GLU A 42 -41.26 7.85 13.41
N ALA A 43 -41.90 9.03 13.41
CA ALA A 43 -43.10 9.30 12.66
C ALA A 43 -42.90 9.20 11.13
N CYS A 44 -41.77 9.69 10.63
CA CYS A 44 -41.40 9.56 9.21
C CYS A 44 -41.22 8.09 8.78
N ALA A 45 -40.70 7.22 9.66
CA ALA A 45 -40.50 5.81 9.35
C ALA A 45 -41.82 5.03 9.13
N GLN A 46 -42.96 5.54 9.61
CA GLN A 46 -44.29 4.94 9.43
C GLN A 46 -44.93 5.26 8.08
N THR A 47 -44.39 6.18 7.29
CA THR A 47 -44.91 6.56 5.98
C THR A 47 -44.58 5.48 4.95
N ARG A 48 -45.62 4.91 4.30
CA ARG A 48 -45.48 3.78 3.35
C ARG A 48 -44.97 4.20 1.97
N ASN A 49 -45.18 5.45 1.58
CA ASN A 49 -44.71 5.98 0.29
C ASN A 49 -43.25 6.46 0.44
N ASP A 50 -42.37 5.97 -0.38
CA ASP A 50 -40.93 6.27 -0.30
C ASP A 50 -40.60 7.74 -0.57
N ALA A 51 -41.30 8.38 -1.51
CA ALA A 51 -41.09 9.80 -1.83
C ALA A 51 -41.57 10.71 -0.68
N GLU A 52 -42.71 10.40 -0.09
CA GLU A 52 -43.26 11.14 1.05
C GLU A 52 -42.44 10.91 2.32
N ARG A 53 -41.89 9.70 2.51
CA ARG A 53 -41.01 9.36 3.62
C ARG A 53 -39.72 10.13 3.52
N LEU A 54 -39.14 10.23 2.32
CA LEU A 54 -37.89 11.00 2.08
C LEU A 54 -38.12 12.48 2.35
N ALA A 55 -39.22 13.06 1.82
CA ALA A 55 -39.58 14.45 2.09
C ALA A 55 -39.83 14.74 3.56
N CYS A 56 -40.38 13.77 4.31
CA CYS A 56 -40.57 13.87 5.76
C CYS A 56 -39.22 13.96 6.49
N TYR A 57 -38.24 13.12 6.15
CA TYR A 57 -36.91 13.18 6.73
C TYR A 57 -36.21 14.49 6.39
N ASP A 58 -36.29 14.96 5.15
CA ASP A 58 -35.70 16.22 4.72
C ASP A 58 -36.24 17.40 5.52
N ASN A 59 -37.56 17.44 5.79
CA ASN A 59 -38.19 18.48 6.61
C ASN A 59 -37.81 18.45 8.09
N VAL A 60 -37.51 17.27 8.65
CA VAL A 60 -37.06 17.11 10.04
C VAL A 60 -35.60 17.51 10.22
N VAL A 61 -34.77 17.25 9.22
CA VAL A 61 -33.31 17.50 9.29
C VAL A 61 -32.93 18.92 8.87
N ALA A 62 -33.64 19.52 7.90
CA ALA A 62 -33.34 20.84 7.35
C ALA A 62 -33.27 21.98 8.40
N PRO A 63 -34.15 22.05 9.43
CA PRO A 63 -34.02 23.07 10.48
C PRO A 63 -32.81 22.91 11.36
N GLN A 64 -32.35 21.68 11.61
CA GLN A 64 -31.20 21.40 12.49
C GLN A 64 -29.88 21.77 11.81
N VAL A 65 -29.79 21.64 10.48
CA VAL A 65 -28.62 22.07 9.72
C VAL A 65 -28.53 23.58 9.63
N ARG A 66 -29.67 24.30 9.60
CA ARG A 66 -29.70 25.79 9.61
C ARG A 66 -29.43 26.39 10.97
N GLY A 67 -29.83 25.73 12.05
CA GLY A 67 -29.61 26.19 13.42
C GLY A 67 -28.16 26.05 13.92
N ALA A 68 -27.32 25.25 13.28
CA ALA A 68 -25.90 25.11 13.59
C ALA A 68 -25.02 26.21 12.94
N ALA A 69 -25.59 27.05 12.07
CA ALA A 69 -24.87 28.10 11.33
C ALA A 69 -25.09 29.52 11.89
N GLU A 70 -25.90 29.71 12.93
CA GLU A 70 -26.15 31.04 13.54
C GLU A 70 -25.71 31.08 15.01
N ALA A 71 -24.46 31.48 15.24
CA ALA A 71 -24.01 32.13 16.45
C ALA A 71 -23.76 33.62 16.16
N PRO A 72 -24.28 34.56 16.98
CA PRO A 72 -24.34 35.96 16.60
C PRO A 72 -23.03 36.71 16.85
N GLY A 73 -22.56 37.41 15.85
CA GLY A 73 -21.61 38.48 16.03
C GLY A 73 -20.59 38.66 14.93
N ALA A 74 -20.95 39.30 13.79
CA ALA A 74 -20.10 40.33 13.16
C ALA A 74 -20.84 40.94 11.94
N SER A 75 -21.08 42.20 12.07
CA SER A 75 -21.15 43.35 11.12
C SER A 75 -21.35 43.07 9.62
N ALA A 76 -22.39 43.69 9.09
CA ALA A 76 -22.72 43.88 7.67
C ALA A 76 -21.62 44.59 6.88
N GLY A 77 -21.32 44.11 5.66
CA GLY A 77 -20.53 44.87 4.70
C GLY A 77 -20.17 44.12 3.44
N ALA A 78 -20.79 44.52 2.35
CA ALA A 78 -20.41 44.41 0.94
C ALA A 78 -20.91 43.14 0.12
N PRO A 79 -21.32 43.36 -1.12
CA PRO A 79 -21.96 42.33 -1.95
C PRO A 79 -20.96 41.28 -2.44
N VAL A 80 -21.32 40.04 -2.27
CA VAL A 80 -20.54 38.89 -2.78
C VAL A 80 -20.67 38.86 -4.29
N SER A 81 -19.64 39.28 -4.98
CA SER A 81 -19.44 39.06 -6.41
C SER A 81 -19.38 37.54 -6.64
N ALA A 82 -20.24 37.02 -7.51
CA ALA A 82 -20.19 35.64 -7.98
C ALA A 82 -18.93 35.42 -8.82
N ALA A 83 -17.81 35.20 -8.16
CA ALA A 83 -16.63 34.66 -8.82
C ALA A 83 -16.88 33.16 -9.03
N GLY A 84 -16.97 32.76 -10.29
CA GLY A 84 -16.97 31.35 -10.67
C GLY A 84 -15.76 30.62 -10.06
N PRO A 85 -15.78 29.27 -10.00
CA PRO A 85 -14.71 28.52 -9.41
C PRO A 85 -13.40 28.90 -10.09
N LYS A 86 -12.52 29.57 -9.34
CA LYS A 86 -11.14 29.78 -9.79
C LYS A 86 -10.58 28.43 -10.19
N PRO A 87 -9.85 28.34 -11.33
CA PRO A 87 -9.04 27.17 -11.60
C PRO A 87 -8.24 26.93 -10.32
N ILE A 88 -8.22 25.70 -9.85
CA ILE A 88 -7.35 25.27 -8.76
C ILE A 88 -5.94 25.52 -9.30
N GLU A 89 -5.38 26.68 -8.97
CA GLU A 89 -3.94 26.85 -9.01
C GLU A 89 -3.40 25.65 -8.26
N SER A 90 -2.52 24.91 -8.93
CA SER A 90 -1.79 23.81 -8.36
C SER A 90 -1.21 24.30 -7.03
N ALA A 91 -1.95 24.07 -5.95
CA ALA A 91 -1.38 24.21 -4.63
C ALA A 91 -0.11 23.37 -4.67
N GLU A 92 1.03 23.96 -4.43
CA GLU A 92 2.33 23.29 -4.34
C GLU A 92 2.24 22.25 -3.23
N GLY A 93 1.58 21.12 -3.54
CA GLY A 93 1.35 20.01 -2.65
C GLY A 93 2.57 19.11 -2.70
N SER A 94 3.36 19.12 -1.64
CA SER A 94 4.38 18.11 -1.46
C SER A 94 3.75 16.72 -1.57
N TYR A 95 4.24 15.91 -2.51
CA TYR A 95 3.78 14.53 -2.71
C TYR A 95 4.00 13.68 -1.44
N LEU A 96 5.19 13.75 -0.83
CA LEU A 96 5.51 12.97 0.36
C LEU A 96 4.72 13.44 1.60
N ASP A 97 4.40 14.73 1.72
CA ASP A 97 3.55 15.24 2.79
C ASP A 97 2.12 14.70 2.67
N GLU A 98 1.57 14.65 1.45
CA GLU A 98 0.25 14.07 1.21
C GLU A 98 0.28 12.55 1.34
N PHE A 99 1.28 11.91 0.77
CA PHE A 99 1.42 10.48 0.80
C PHE A 99 1.55 9.96 2.23
N TRP A 100 2.43 10.47 3.06
CA TRP A 100 2.65 10.00 4.42
C TRP A 100 1.89 10.80 5.50
N GLU A 101 1.05 11.77 5.09
CA GLU A 101 0.28 12.61 6.03
C GLU A 101 1.17 13.27 7.09
N LEU A 102 2.28 13.90 6.63
CA LEU A 102 3.36 14.31 7.51
C LEU A 102 3.03 15.54 8.36
N THR A 103 2.02 16.34 7.99
CA THR A 103 1.62 17.55 8.72
C THR A 103 0.27 17.35 9.41
N PRO A 104 -0.02 18.06 10.51
CA PRO A 104 -1.30 17.93 11.23
C PRO A 104 -2.53 18.13 10.32
N GLU A 105 -2.45 19.06 9.36
CA GLU A 105 -3.55 19.43 8.47
C GLU A 105 -3.85 18.32 7.45
N ARG A 106 -2.91 17.40 7.22
CA ARG A 106 -3.03 16.29 6.29
C ARG A 106 -3.41 14.97 6.97
N LYS A 107 -3.43 14.93 8.31
CA LYS A 107 -3.82 13.73 9.06
C LYS A 107 -5.28 13.37 8.78
N ARG A 108 -5.52 12.12 8.41
CA ARG A 108 -6.85 11.57 8.10
C ARG A 108 -7.35 10.56 9.12
N GLY A 109 -6.65 10.42 10.24
CA GLY A 109 -6.95 9.45 11.28
C GLY A 109 -6.46 8.04 10.96
N THR A 110 -6.81 7.10 11.83
CA THR A 110 -6.40 5.71 11.75
C THR A 110 -7.41 4.85 10.99
N PHE A 111 -6.97 3.68 10.49
CA PHE A 111 -7.78 2.66 9.81
C PHE A 111 -8.45 3.12 8.51
N ASN A 112 -7.98 4.21 7.93
CA ASN A 112 -8.36 4.65 6.58
C ASN A 112 -7.45 3.96 5.55
N PHE A 113 -8.02 3.14 4.68
CA PHE A 113 -7.26 2.42 3.65
C PHE A 113 -7.00 3.32 2.44
N THR A 114 -5.74 3.37 2.01
CA THR A 114 -5.30 4.12 0.82
C THR A 114 -4.33 3.28 0.01
N GLY A 115 -4.01 3.71 -1.22
CA GLY A 115 -2.97 3.09 -2.02
C GLY A 115 -1.59 3.25 -1.37
N TYR A 116 -0.74 2.22 -1.53
CA TYR A 116 0.66 2.26 -1.07
C TYR A 116 1.64 2.27 -2.23
N ARG A 117 1.55 1.28 -3.12
CA ARG A 117 2.22 1.24 -4.42
C ARG A 117 1.17 1.31 -5.52
N PRO A 118 1.50 1.50 -6.79
CA PRO A 118 0.50 1.52 -7.86
C PRO A 118 -0.37 0.27 -7.86
N ASN A 119 -1.69 0.47 -7.95
CA ASN A 119 -2.66 -0.61 -8.10
C ASN A 119 -3.00 -0.72 -9.58
N TYR A 120 -2.43 -1.70 -10.27
CA TYR A 120 -2.53 -1.82 -11.71
C TYR A 120 -2.99 -3.19 -12.18
N PHE A 121 -3.56 -3.19 -13.36
CA PHE A 121 -3.78 -4.37 -14.18
C PHE A 121 -3.17 -4.14 -15.56
N LEU A 122 -2.17 -4.96 -15.91
CA LEU A 122 -1.53 -5.00 -17.21
C LEU A 122 -2.04 -6.26 -17.92
N PRO A 123 -3.08 -6.16 -18.77
CA PRO A 123 -3.59 -7.31 -19.51
C PRO A 123 -2.51 -7.95 -20.36
N VAL A 124 -1.58 -7.18 -20.89
CA VAL A 124 -0.46 -7.68 -21.67
C VAL A 124 0.86 -7.32 -21.00
N GLN A 125 1.61 -8.32 -20.61
CA GLN A 125 3.02 -8.25 -20.25
C GLN A 125 3.80 -9.25 -21.06
N VAL A 126 4.90 -8.81 -21.67
CA VAL A 126 5.78 -9.65 -22.47
C VAL A 126 7.13 -9.73 -21.79
N THR A 127 7.63 -10.93 -21.54
CA THR A 127 8.96 -11.15 -20.98
C THR A 127 9.94 -11.65 -22.05
N SER A 128 11.18 -11.18 -21.97
CA SER A 128 12.26 -11.62 -22.90
C SER A 128 12.59 -13.10 -22.72
N ARG A 129 12.57 -13.58 -21.47
CA ARG A 129 12.90 -14.95 -21.10
C ARG A 129 12.07 -15.39 -19.91
N LEU A 130 11.72 -16.67 -19.85
CA LEU A 130 11.09 -17.32 -18.70
C LEU A 130 12.10 -18.17 -17.95
N ASN A 131 12.05 -18.11 -16.64
CA ASN A 131 12.75 -19.02 -15.75
C ASN A 131 11.98 -20.35 -15.69
N ARG A 132 12.41 -21.33 -16.45
CA ARG A 132 11.75 -22.65 -16.52
C ARG A 132 12.20 -23.58 -15.41
N THR A 133 13.37 -23.31 -14.83
CA THR A 133 13.98 -24.14 -13.78
C THR A 133 14.44 -23.26 -12.62
N PRO A 134 13.49 -22.64 -11.89
CA PRO A 134 13.86 -21.82 -10.74
C PRO A 134 14.60 -22.66 -9.70
N ASN A 135 15.67 -22.11 -9.16
CA ASN A 135 16.51 -22.76 -8.17
C ASN A 135 16.97 -21.79 -7.09
N SER A 136 17.46 -22.36 -6.02
CA SER A 136 18.13 -21.65 -4.92
C SER A 136 19.26 -22.54 -4.39
N PRO A 137 20.29 -21.99 -3.75
CA PRO A 137 21.32 -22.78 -3.06
C PRO A 137 20.80 -23.65 -1.92
N ALA A 138 19.62 -23.36 -1.39
CA ALA A 138 18.99 -24.16 -0.34
C ALA A 138 18.58 -25.56 -0.87
N ALA A 139 18.80 -26.57 -0.07
CA ALA A 139 18.51 -27.97 -0.45
C ALA A 139 17.02 -28.15 -0.75
N GLY A 140 16.70 -28.85 -1.85
CA GLY A 140 15.32 -29.11 -2.26
C GLY A 140 14.60 -27.95 -2.94
N HIS A 141 15.30 -26.84 -3.25
CA HIS A 141 14.71 -25.62 -3.83
C HIS A 141 15.01 -25.47 -5.34
N ALA A 142 15.04 -26.58 -6.06
CA ALA A 142 15.18 -26.59 -7.52
C ALA A 142 14.05 -27.43 -8.14
N GLY A 143 13.42 -26.90 -9.16
CA GLY A 143 12.32 -27.59 -9.83
C GLY A 143 12.10 -27.09 -11.25
N THR A 144 11.24 -27.77 -12.01
CA THR A 144 10.85 -27.39 -13.36
C THR A 144 9.41 -26.91 -13.35
N LEU A 145 9.19 -25.69 -13.85
CA LEU A 145 7.86 -25.13 -14.02
C LEU A 145 7.18 -25.66 -15.31
N PRO A 146 5.85 -25.61 -15.39
CA PRO A 146 5.12 -25.86 -16.63
C PRO A 146 5.62 -25.01 -17.79
N ASP A 147 5.25 -25.38 -19.00
CA ASP A 147 5.61 -24.63 -20.22
C ASP A 147 4.73 -23.37 -20.34
N TYR A 148 5.10 -22.35 -19.58
CA TYR A 148 4.46 -21.05 -19.57
C TYR A 148 4.78 -20.24 -20.82
N ASP A 149 3.83 -19.37 -21.21
CA ASP A 149 4.01 -18.43 -22.31
C ASP A 149 4.74 -17.16 -21.85
N LYS A 150 5.49 -16.54 -22.79
CA LYS A 150 6.16 -15.25 -22.55
C LYS A 150 5.19 -14.08 -22.46
N ILE A 151 3.96 -14.26 -22.89
CA ILE A 151 2.88 -13.28 -22.83
C ILE A 151 1.96 -13.69 -21.68
N GLU A 152 1.82 -12.83 -20.71
CA GLU A 152 0.99 -13.06 -19.52
C GLU A 152 0.33 -11.75 -19.09
N SER A 153 -0.55 -11.79 -18.13
CA SER A 153 -1.06 -10.57 -17.47
C SER A 153 -0.31 -10.35 -16.16
N LYS A 154 -0.13 -9.09 -15.78
CA LYS A 154 0.43 -8.72 -14.47
C LYS A 154 -0.57 -7.86 -13.71
N LEU A 155 -0.74 -8.12 -12.44
CA LEU A 155 -1.57 -7.30 -11.57
C LEU A 155 -0.84 -7.02 -10.25
N GLN A 156 -1.10 -5.86 -9.68
CA GLN A 156 -0.65 -5.48 -8.35
C GLN A 156 -1.79 -4.83 -7.59
N ILE A 157 -1.98 -5.30 -6.36
CA ILE A 157 -2.85 -4.67 -5.36
C ILE A 157 -1.95 -4.27 -4.20
N SER A 158 -2.02 -3.00 -3.83
CA SER A 158 -1.20 -2.47 -2.75
C SER A 158 -1.96 -1.43 -1.96
N VAL A 159 -2.12 -1.70 -0.68
CA VAL A 159 -2.88 -0.86 0.24
C VAL A 159 -2.08 -0.61 1.50
N ARG A 160 -2.40 0.48 2.19
CA ARG A 160 -1.89 0.78 3.52
C ARG A 160 -2.98 1.40 4.37
N THR A 161 -2.78 1.32 5.67
CA THR A 161 -3.60 2.02 6.66
C THR A 161 -2.73 2.46 7.83
N LYS A 162 -3.06 3.57 8.43
CA LYS A 162 -2.39 4.06 9.63
C LYS A 162 -2.95 3.34 10.85
N LEU A 163 -2.07 2.75 11.67
CA LEU A 163 -2.42 2.06 12.90
C LEU A 163 -2.41 2.98 14.12
N ALA A 164 -1.49 3.95 14.15
CA ALA A 164 -1.38 4.92 15.23
C ALA A 164 -0.82 6.25 14.72
N GLU A 165 -1.29 7.36 15.29
CA GLU A 165 -0.80 8.71 15.04
C GLU A 165 -0.02 9.22 16.25
N GLY A 166 1.04 10.02 15.99
CA GLY A 166 1.83 10.63 17.04
C GLY A 166 2.53 9.65 17.98
N LEU A 167 2.85 8.45 17.50
CA LEU A 167 3.45 7.39 18.30
C LEU A 167 4.91 7.72 18.61
N LEU A 168 5.28 7.77 19.89
CA LEU A 168 6.63 8.02 20.45
C LEU A 168 7.20 9.43 20.15
N LEU A 169 7.11 9.90 18.92
CA LEU A 169 7.61 11.22 18.51
C LEU A 169 6.46 12.07 17.95
N PRO A 170 6.53 13.41 18.05
CA PRO A 170 5.52 14.30 17.50
C PRO A 170 5.31 14.06 15.99
N ASN A 171 4.06 13.93 15.57
CA ASN A 171 3.62 13.68 14.20
C ASN A 171 4.17 12.39 13.56
N ALA A 172 4.83 11.51 14.32
CA ALA A 172 5.31 10.23 13.84
C ALA A 172 4.18 9.19 13.87
N ASP A 173 4.03 8.44 12.79
CA ASP A 173 2.91 7.53 12.60
C ASP A 173 3.38 6.11 12.34
N LEU A 174 2.58 5.16 12.83
CA LEU A 174 2.76 3.75 12.54
C LEU A 174 1.76 3.32 11.48
N TRP A 175 2.27 2.72 10.40
CA TRP A 175 1.52 2.26 9.25
C TRP A 175 1.63 0.75 9.09
N PHE A 176 0.55 0.14 8.64
CA PHE A 176 0.56 -1.20 8.05
C PHE A 176 0.36 -1.07 6.54
N ALA A 177 1.14 -1.82 5.77
CA ALA A 177 0.98 -1.91 4.34
C ALA A 177 0.98 -3.37 3.88
N TYR A 178 0.28 -3.64 2.79
CA TYR A 178 0.27 -4.93 2.15
C TYR A 178 0.32 -4.76 0.64
N THR A 179 1.25 -5.48 0.01
CA THR A 179 1.35 -5.54 -1.45
C THR A 179 1.27 -6.98 -1.92
N GLN A 180 0.45 -7.21 -2.92
CA GLN A 180 0.40 -8.46 -3.68
C GLN A 180 0.70 -8.14 -5.14
N GLN A 181 1.66 -8.86 -5.73
CA GLN A 181 1.95 -8.83 -7.15
C GLN A 181 1.76 -10.23 -7.74
N SER A 182 1.04 -10.33 -8.84
CA SER A 182 0.79 -11.62 -9.49
C SER A 182 1.05 -11.55 -10.99
N LEU A 183 1.66 -12.61 -11.52
CA LEU A 183 1.83 -12.88 -12.94
C LEU A 183 0.90 -14.01 -13.34
N TRP A 184 0.00 -13.76 -14.28
CA TRP A 184 -1.11 -14.65 -14.60
C TRP A 184 -1.05 -15.09 -16.06
N GLN A 185 -0.96 -16.40 -16.28
CA GLN A 185 -0.95 -17.04 -17.58
C GLN A 185 -2.36 -17.09 -18.20
N ILE A 186 -3.05 -15.95 -18.23
CA ILE A 186 -4.46 -15.82 -18.62
C ILE A 186 -4.72 -16.36 -20.05
N TYR A 187 -3.71 -16.31 -20.92
CA TYR A 187 -3.79 -16.71 -22.32
C TYR A 187 -3.49 -18.20 -22.52
N SER A 188 -2.89 -18.89 -21.55
CA SER A 188 -2.44 -20.28 -21.64
C SER A 188 -3.56 -21.26 -21.28
N GLY A 189 -4.54 -21.42 -22.19
CA GLY A 189 -5.73 -22.26 -21.98
C GLY A 189 -5.40 -23.75 -21.80
N SER A 190 -4.33 -24.24 -22.42
CA SER A 190 -3.87 -25.64 -22.37
C SER A 190 -3.45 -26.09 -20.96
N ILE A 191 -3.07 -25.17 -20.10
CA ILE A 191 -2.64 -25.44 -18.72
C ILE A 191 -3.58 -24.80 -17.69
N SER A 192 -4.85 -24.58 -18.05
CA SER A 192 -5.90 -24.05 -17.17
C SER A 192 -5.64 -22.65 -16.61
N ARG A 193 -4.86 -21.82 -17.30
CA ARG A 193 -4.61 -20.39 -16.98
C ARG A 193 -4.15 -20.13 -15.53
N PRO A 194 -3.07 -20.76 -15.05
CA PRO A 194 -2.62 -20.59 -13.67
C PRO A 194 -1.98 -19.24 -13.43
N PHE A 195 -1.89 -18.84 -12.17
CA PHE A 195 -0.91 -17.84 -11.74
C PHE A 195 0.49 -18.46 -11.77
N ARG A 196 1.43 -17.83 -12.51
CA ARG A 196 2.83 -18.27 -12.58
C ARG A 196 3.61 -17.91 -11.32
N ALA A 197 3.35 -16.74 -10.81
CA ALA A 197 3.92 -16.25 -9.57
C ALA A 197 2.94 -15.33 -8.85
N THR A 198 2.92 -15.39 -7.54
CA THR A 198 2.21 -14.44 -6.68
C THR A 198 3.09 -14.16 -5.48
N ASP A 199 3.45 -12.90 -5.31
CA ASP A 199 4.27 -12.44 -4.18
C ASP A 199 3.39 -11.66 -3.22
N HIS A 200 3.55 -11.91 -1.93
CA HIS A 200 2.88 -11.25 -0.82
C HIS A 200 3.89 -10.50 0.02
N GLU A 201 3.62 -9.24 0.34
CA GLU A 201 4.54 -8.37 1.09
C GLU A 201 3.78 -7.56 2.15
N PRO A 202 3.48 -8.09 3.34
CA PRO A 202 3.08 -7.31 4.49
C PRO A 202 4.26 -6.51 5.07
N GLU A 203 3.97 -5.25 5.44
CA GLU A 203 4.97 -4.32 6.00
C GLU A 203 4.38 -3.58 7.21
N LEU A 204 5.20 -3.37 8.24
CA LEU A 204 4.95 -2.44 9.34
C LEU A 204 5.94 -1.30 9.23
N ILE A 205 5.47 -0.05 9.18
CA ILE A 205 6.29 1.10 8.80
C ILE A 205 6.08 2.22 9.81
N TYR A 206 7.14 2.66 10.45
CA TYR A 206 7.16 3.82 11.32
C TYR A 206 7.78 5.00 10.58
N ILE A 207 7.03 6.11 10.44
CA ILE A 207 7.42 7.30 9.68
C ILE A 207 7.51 8.49 10.62
N VAL A 208 8.60 9.23 10.52
CA VAL A 208 8.87 10.46 11.26
C VAL A 208 9.04 11.60 10.26
N PRO A 209 8.31 12.72 10.38
CA PRO A 209 8.57 13.92 9.60
C PRO A 209 9.97 14.48 9.90
N THR A 210 10.71 14.83 8.86
CA THR A 210 12.07 15.42 8.98
C THR A 210 12.21 16.63 8.06
N PRO A 211 11.49 17.73 8.31
CA PRO A 211 11.48 18.90 7.43
C PRO A 211 12.79 19.72 7.57
N LEU A 212 13.78 19.41 6.75
CA LEU A 212 15.05 20.10 6.69
C LEU A 212 15.32 20.57 5.26
N GLU A 213 15.73 21.82 5.11
CA GLU A 213 16.17 22.36 3.83
C GLU A 213 17.61 21.95 3.53
N LEU A 214 17.83 21.46 2.30
CA LEU A 214 19.12 21.02 1.81
C LEU A 214 19.60 21.96 0.70
N PRO A 215 20.92 21.96 0.37
CA PRO A 215 21.44 22.68 -0.78
C PRO A 215 20.68 22.33 -2.08
N PHE A 216 20.75 23.27 -3.03
CA PHE A 216 20.10 23.15 -4.34
C PHE A 216 18.55 23.11 -4.31
N GLY A 217 17.91 23.52 -3.20
CA GLY A 217 16.46 23.61 -3.07
C GLY A 217 15.75 22.27 -2.82
N PHE A 218 16.47 21.22 -2.45
CA PHE A 218 15.87 19.99 -1.93
C PHE A 218 15.39 20.18 -0.49
N LYS A 219 14.32 19.50 -0.13
CA LYS A 219 13.79 19.44 1.24
C LYS A 219 13.65 17.99 1.67
N THR A 220 14.23 17.60 2.79
CA THR A 220 13.88 16.31 3.38
C THR A 220 12.44 16.36 3.88
N LYS A 221 11.73 15.27 3.80
CA LYS A 221 10.34 15.17 4.18
C LYS A 221 10.13 14.19 5.31
N MET A 222 10.70 13.02 5.17
CA MET A 222 10.51 11.96 6.14
C MET A 222 11.74 11.06 6.26
N ALA A 223 11.86 10.45 7.43
CA ALA A 223 12.68 9.27 7.68
C ALA A 223 11.82 8.20 8.34
N GLY A 224 12.22 6.94 8.27
CA GLY A 224 11.45 5.87 8.86
C GLY A 224 12.21 4.56 8.99
N LEU A 225 11.58 3.66 9.73
CA LEU A 225 12.01 2.27 9.91
C LEU A 225 10.84 1.35 9.57
N GLY A 226 11.12 0.17 9.07
CA GLY A 226 10.07 -0.79 8.81
C GLY A 226 10.53 -2.23 8.91
N LEU A 227 9.55 -3.09 9.17
CA LEU A 227 9.67 -4.54 9.09
C LEU A 227 8.85 -5.03 7.92
N ALA A 228 9.38 -5.95 7.15
CA ALA A 228 8.65 -6.56 6.05
C ALA A 228 8.95 -8.06 5.97
N HIS A 229 7.91 -8.81 5.65
CA HIS A 229 7.98 -10.17 5.15
C HIS A 229 7.62 -10.16 3.68
N GLN A 230 8.33 -10.94 2.86
CA GLN A 230 7.92 -11.16 1.47
C GLN A 230 8.07 -12.63 1.12
N SER A 231 7.03 -13.22 0.55
CA SER A 231 7.02 -14.64 0.18
C SER A 231 6.08 -14.90 -0.99
N ASN A 232 6.28 -16.00 -1.68
CA ASN A 232 5.37 -16.45 -2.74
C ASN A 232 4.31 -17.44 -2.27
N GLY A 233 4.28 -17.81 -1.00
CA GLY A 233 3.29 -18.73 -0.43
C GLY A 233 3.30 -20.15 -1.02
N GLN A 234 4.34 -20.54 -1.75
CA GLN A 234 4.45 -21.85 -2.36
C GLN A 234 5.14 -22.85 -1.45
N ALA A 235 4.85 -24.13 -1.66
CA ALA A 235 5.60 -25.24 -1.06
C ALA A 235 6.89 -25.52 -1.83
N LEU A 236 7.77 -26.36 -1.26
CA LEU A 236 8.93 -26.90 -1.96
C LEU A 236 8.50 -27.59 -3.27
N PRO A 237 9.30 -27.47 -4.35
CA PRO A 237 10.62 -26.84 -4.41
C PRO A 237 10.62 -25.33 -4.72
N PHE A 238 9.45 -24.70 -4.78
CA PHE A 238 9.28 -23.35 -5.28
C PHE A 238 9.11 -22.30 -4.18
N SER A 239 9.12 -22.70 -2.91
CA SER A 239 9.08 -21.78 -1.77
C SER A 239 10.20 -20.76 -1.83
N ARG A 240 9.87 -19.48 -1.70
CA ARG A 240 10.82 -18.36 -1.59
C ARG A 240 10.26 -17.34 -0.61
N SER A 241 11.10 -16.93 0.33
CA SER A 241 10.74 -15.90 1.30
C SER A 241 11.96 -15.13 1.80
N TRP A 242 11.74 -13.97 2.35
CA TRP A 242 12.73 -13.26 3.15
C TRP A 242 12.08 -12.27 4.12
N ASN A 243 12.70 -12.14 5.27
CA ASN A 243 12.37 -11.19 6.31
C ASN A 243 13.42 -10.08 6.34
N ARG A 244 12.98 -8.84 6.56
CA ARG A 244 13.88 -7.69 6.60
C ARG A 244 13.43 -6.59 7.56
N LEU A 245 14.40 -5.97 8.20
CA LEU A 245 14.32 -4.63 8.75
C LEU A 245 14.80 -3.66 7.67
N TYR A 246 14.25 -2.47 7.60
CA TYR A 246 14.76 -1.46 6.69
C TYR A 246 14.68 -0.06 7.29
N ALA A 247 15.59 0.83 6.87
CA ALA A 247 15.47 2.26 7.02
C ALA A 247 15.12 2.90 5.69
N LEU A 248 14.33 3.97 5.74
CA LEU A 248 13.99 4.75 4.56
C LEU A 248 14.04 6.24 4.84
N GLY A 249 14.26 7.02 3.80
CA GLY A 249 14.21 8.47 3.83
C GLY A 249 13.69 9.03 2.52
N GLY A 250 13.04 10.17 2.58
CA GLY A 250 12.47 10.83 1.42
C GLY A 250 12.79 12.32 1.37
N LEU A 251 13.00 12.83 0.16
CA LEU A 251 13.24 14.23 -0.11
C LEU A 251 12.54 14.67 -1.40
N GLU A 252 12.27 15.95 -1.53
CA GLU A 252 11.56 16.54 -2.66
C GLU A 252 12.21 17.82 -3.15
N LYS A 253 11.98 18.09 -4.46
CA LYS A 253 12.24 19.39 -5.08
C LYS A 253 11.24 19.60 -6.22
N GLY A 254 10.31 20.54 -6.07
CA GLY A 254 9.22 20.76 -7.03
C GLY A 254 8.45 19.45 -7.27
N ASP A 255 8.28 19.07 -8.53
CA ASP A 255 7.55 17.86 -8.95
C ASP A 255 8.34 16.55 -8.77
N LEU A 256 9.57 16.60 -8.27
CA LEU A 256 10.45 15.45 -8.07
C LEU A 256 10.46 15.01 -6.62
N ALA A 257 10.03 13.77 -6.35
CA ALA A 257 10.19 13.09 -5.07
C ALA A 257 11.21 11.95 -5.20
N LEU A 258 12.11 11.86 -4.23
CA LEU A 258 13.11 10.80 -4.16
C LEU A 258 12.97 10.07 -2.82
N THR A 259 12.95 8.73 -2.87
CA THR A 259 12.95 7.88 -1.68
C THR A 259 14.09 6.88 -1.77
N ALA A 260 14.87 6.76 -0.72
CA ALA A 260 15.88 5.73 -0.58
C ALA A 260 15.49 4.79 0.57
N ARG A 261 15.67 3.49 0.38
CA ARG A 261 15.45 2.44 1.38
C ARG A 261 16.69 1.54 1.41
N TYR A 262 17.13 1.18 2.61
CA TYR A 262 18.18 0.20 2.80
C TYR A 262 17.65 -0.96 3.65
N ASN A 263 17.80 -2.19 3.16
CA ASN A 263 17.24 -3.41 3.70
C ASN A 263 18.33 -4.26 4.38
N TRP A 264 18.15 -4.56 5.67
CA TRP A 264 18.90 -5.56 6.42
C TRP A 264 18.08 -6.84 6.46
N ARG A 265 18.62 -7.88 5.82
CA ARG A 265 17.99 -9.19 5.88
C ARG A 265 18.06 -9.75 7.30
N ILE A 266 16.94 -10.18 7.84
CA ILE A 266 16.86 -10.98 9.05
C ILE A 266 17.20 -12.40 8.64
N ARG A 267 18.29 -12.95 9.19
CA ARG A 267 18.76 -14.29 8.86
C ARG A 267 17.82 -15.34 9.46
N GLU A 268 17.55 -16.35 8.70
CA GLU A 268 16.84 -17.55 9.09
C GLU A 268 17.87 -18.67 9.35
N SER A 269 17.47 -19.74 10.05
CA SER A 269 18.35 -20.89 10.23
C SER A 269 18.58 -21.60 8.90
N ASP A 270 19.74 -22.25 8.72
CA ASP A 270 20.14 -22.89 7.46
C ASP A 270 19.10 -23.90 6.92
N GLY A 271 18.30 -24.50 7.79
CA GLY A 271 17.24 -25.43 7.38
C GLY A 271 15.89 -24.77 7.06
N GLN A 272 15.77 -23.45 7.21
CA GLN A 272 14.54 -22.67 6.99
C GLN A 272 14.72 -21.55 5.97
N ASP A 273 15.96 -21.27 5.56
CA ASP A 273 16.26 -20.21 4.60
C ASP A 273 16.09 -20.75 3.17
N ASP A 274 14.98 -20.37 2.55
CA ASP A 274 14.62 -20.81 1.19
C ASP A 274 15.57 -20.27 0.10
N ASN A 275 16.26 -19.15 0.36
CA ASN A 275 17.04 -18.42 -0.64
C ASN A 275 18.15 -17.57 -0.01
N PRO A 276 19.23 -18.19 0.52
CA PRO A 276 20.28 -17.54 1.30
C PRO A 276 21.03 -16.44 0.54
N ASP A 277 21.09 -16.51 -0.77
CA ASP A 277 21.75 -15.55 -1.65
C ASP A 277 20.82 -14.47 -2.23
N PHE A 278 19.57 -14.34 -1.74
CA PHE A 278 18.55 -13.45 -2.26
C PHE A 278 19.03 -12.00 -2.41
N THR A 279 19.67 -11.46 -1.37
CA THR A 279 20.13 -10.07 -1.37
C THR A 279 21.30 -9.82 -2.32
N LYS A 280 22.02 -10.86 -2.75
CA LYS A 280 23.08 -10.76 -3.76
C LYS A 280 22.50 -10.29 -5.10
N TYR A 281 21.39 -10.85 -5.51
CA TYR A 281 20.79 -10.56 -6.82
C TYR A 281 19.82 -9.38 -6.79
N ARG A 282 18.92 -9.35 -5.80
CA ARG A 282 17.92 -8.29 -5.67
C ARG A 282 18.50 -6.95 -5.21
N GLY A 283 19.59 -6.99 -4.45
CA GLY A 283 20.15 -5.82 -3.80
C GLY A 283 19.51 -5.51 -2.44
N ARG A 284 20.25 -4.71 -1.65
CA ARG A 284 19.81 -4.20 -0.34
C ARG A 284 19.27 -2.79 -0.41
N THR A 285 19.69 -2.02 -1.41
CA THR A 285 19.27 -0.63 -1.61
C THR A 285 18.16 -0.56 -2.63
N GLU A 286 17.12 0.23 -2.32
CA GLU A 286 16.07 0.61 -3.24
C GLU A 286 16.08 2.14 -3.37
N LEU A 287 16.12 2.62 -4.60
CA LEU A 287 16.05 4.04 -4.92
C LEU A 287 14.84 4.26 -5.81
N LEU A 288 13.89 5.05 -5.35
CA LEU A 288 12.70 5.44 -6.10
C LEU A 288 12.80 6.93 -6.41
N ALA A 289 12.75 7.26 -7.69
CA ALA A 289 12.53 8.61 -8.17
C ALA A 289 11.13 8.69 -8.79
N LEU A 290 10.37 9.69 -8.38
CA LEU A 290 9.03 9.98 -8.88
C LEU A 290 9.03 11.40 -9.40
N TRP A 291 8.66 11.58 -10.65
CA TRP A 291 8.54 12.90 -11.29
C TRP A 291 7.13 13.06 -11.88
N SER A 292 6.40 14.07 -11.40
CA SER A 292 4.98 14.27 -11.71
C SER A 292 4.70 15.67 -12.25
N PRO A 293 5.23 16.05 -13.45
CA PRO A 293 4.96 17.35 -14.06
C PRO A 293 3.52 17.38 -14.60
N GLY A 294 2.61 17.99 -13.85
CA GLY A 294 1.20 18.14 -14.24
C GLY A 294 0.43 16.83 -14.30
N PHE A 295 0.03 16.37 -15.50
CA PHE A 295 -0.86 15.21 -15.65
C PHE A 295 -0.12 13.86 -15.77
N TYR A 296 1.16 13.86 -16.04
CA TYR A 296 1.94 12.65 -16.23
C TYR A 296 2.71 12.32 -14.97
N THR A 297 2.99 11.04 -14.77
CA THR A 297 3.91 10.60 -13.75
C THR A 297 4.89 9.60 -14.35
N LEU A 298 6.16 9.84 -14.11
CA LEU A 298 7.25 8.93 -14.41
C LEU A 298 7.85 8.44 -13.09
N SER A 299 8.09 7.16 -12.97
CA SER A 299 8.85 6.63 -11.87
C SER A 299 10.02 5.77 -12.34
N ALA A 300 11.09 5.77 -11.56
CA ALA A 300 12.24 4.90 -11.72
C ALA A 300 12.57 4.25 -10.38
N LEU A 301 12.42 2.93 -10.29
CA LEU A 301 12.78 2.13 -9.12
C LEU A 301 14.01 1.30 -9.43
N ALA A 302 15.12 1.61 -8.80
CA ALA A 302 16.34 0.82 -8.85
C ALA A 302 16.50 0.00 -7.56
N LYS A 303 16.81 -1.29 -7.70
CA LYS A 303 17.19 -2.19 -6.61
C LYS A 303 18.62 -2.64 -6.84
N THR A 304 19.54 -2.44 -5.90
CA THR A 304 20.97 -2.62 -6.17
C THR A 304 21.78 -2.84 -4.88
N ASN A 305 22.95 -3.45 -5.03
CA ASN A 305 24.08 -3.38 -4.10
C ASN A 305 25.21 -2.47 -4.63
N PHE A 306 24.96 -1.75 -5.74
CA PHE A 306 25.97 -1.00 -6.49
C PHE A 306 27.05 -1.91 -7.11
N ASP A 307 26.67 -3.15 -7.44
CA ASP A 307 27.48 -4.13 -8.16
C ASP A 307 26.81 -4.51 -9.51
N SER A 308 27.19 -5.65 -10.07
CA SER A 308 26.66 -6.13 -11.37
C SER A 308 25.24 -6.69 -11.29
N HIS A 309 24.65 -6.82 -10.08
CA HIS A 309 23.33 -7.35 -9.85
C HIS A 309 22.36 -6.23 -9.45
N GLY A 310 21.08 -6.52 -9.59
CA GLY A 310 20.01 -5.58 -9.28
C GLY A 310 18.99 -5.49 -10.42
N SER A 311 18.13 -4.50 -10.35
CA SER A 311 17.11 -4.24 -11.35
C SER A 311 16.78 -2.77 -11.47
N LEU A 312 16.21 -2.41 -12.61
CA LEU A 312 15.60 -1.12 -12.89
C LEU A 312 14.17 -1.36 -13.39
N GLN A 313 13.22 -0.72 -12.77
CA GLN A 313 11.84 -0.63 -13.25
C GLN A 313 11.53 0.82 -13.58
N LEU A 314 10.95 1.06 -14.74
CA LEU A 314 10.46 2.36 -15.17
C LEU A 314 8.95 2.26 -15.38
N ASP A 315 8.21 3.19 -14.80
CA ASP A 315 6.77 3.26 -14.99
C ASP A 315 6.38 4.62 -15.55
N PHE A 316 5.37 4.61 -16.40
CA PHE A 316 4.73 5.80 -16.95
C PHE A 316 3.23 5.73 -16.71
N THR A 317 2.63 6.83 -16.23
CA THR A 317 1.18 6.95 -16.13
C THR A 317 0.67 8.26 -16.73
N ALA A 318 -0.53 8.18 -17.33
CA ALA A 318 -1.25 9.33 -17.86
C ALA A 318 -2.76 9.13 -17.62
N PRO A 319 -3.55 10.18 -17.28
CA PRO A 319 -4.98 10.04 -17.09
C PRO A 319 -5.65 9.59 -18.39
N VAL A 320 -6.59 8.62 -18.28
CA VAL A 320 -7.42 8.20 -19.43
C VAL A 320 -8.32 9.34 -19.86
N ARG A 321 -8.81 10.15 -18.92
CA ARG A 321 -9.60 11.35 -19.16
C ARG A 321 -8.89 12.57 -18.56
N ARG A 322 -8.47 13.52 -19.38
CA ARG A 322 -7.82 14.76 -18.90
C ARG A 322 -8.68 15.59 -17.95
N LYS A 323 -10.01 15.45 -18.04
CA LYS A 323 -10.96 16.14 -17.14
C LYS A 323 -11.06 15.48 -15.76
N ASP A 324 -10.55 14.26 -15.62
CA ASP A 324 -10.54 13.50 -14.37
C ASP A 324 -9.12 12.95 -14.13
N PRO A 325 -8.17 13.79 -13.69
CA PRO A 325 -6.77 13.39 -13.54
C PRO A 325 -6.55 12.42 -12.37
N LYS A 326 -7.50 12.34 -11.43
CA LYS A 326 -7.46 11.41 -10.27
C LYS A 326 -8.16 10.08 -10.53
N GLY A 327 -8.83 9.94 -11.67
CA GLY A 327 -9.52 8.73 -12.08
C GLY A 327 -8.59 7.67 -12.66
N LEU A 328 -9.15 6.82 -13.53
CA LEU A 328 -8.42 5.77 -14.23
C LEU A 328 -7.28 6.35 -15.08
N ARG A 329 -6.10 5.75 -14.99
CA ARG A 329 -4.90 6.17 -15.72
C ARG A 329 -4.38 5.04 -16.60
N TRP A 330 -3.86 5.36 -17.76
CA TRP A 330 -3.00 4.46 -18.52
C TRP A 330 -1.74 4.16 -17.73
N TYR A 331 -1.24 2.95 -17.85
CA TYR A 331 -0.03 2.52 -17.16
C TYR A 331 0.84 1.70 -18.11
N ALA A 332 2.10 2.06 -18.21
CA ALA A 332 3.12 1.29 -18.91
C ALA A 332 4.30 1.04 -17.98
N GLN A 333 4.86 -0.17 -18.03
CA GLN A 333 5.96 -0.60 -17.19
C GLN A 333 7.03 -1.28 -18.01
N VAL A 334 8.29 -0.93 -17.78
CA VAL A 334 9.47 -1.64 -18.27
C VAL A 334 10.27 -2.13 -17.08
N PHE A 335 10.65 -3.38 -17.08
CA PHE A 335 11.53 -3.98 -16.09
C PHE A 335 12.76 -4.57 -16.75
N ALA A 336 13.93 -4.44 -16.12
CA ALA A 336 15.16 -5.10 -16.53
C ALA A 336 16.03 -5.43 -15.33
N GLY A 337 16.48 -6.68 -15.22
CA GLY A 337 17.33 -7.11 -14.12
C GLY A 337 16.90 -8.39 -13.45
N TYR A 338 17.11 -8.46 -12.14
CA TYR A 338 16.84 -9.61 -11.27
C TYR A 338 15.68 -9.33 -10.34
N GLY A 339 14.91 -10.36 -9.98
CA GLY A 339 13.92 -10.26 -8.90
C GLY A 339 12.70 -9.41 -9.24
N GLU A 340 12.12 -9.60 -10.42
CA GLU A 340 10.77 -9.09 -10.71
C GLU A 340 9.74 -9.75 -9.80
N THR A 341 9.93 -11.05 -9.52
CA THR A 341 9.21 -11.84 -8.52
C THR A 341 10.20 -12.54 -7.58
N VAL A 342 9.74 -13.01 -6.43
CA VAL A 342 10.65 -13.71 -5.49
C VAL A 342 11.12 -15.05 -6.03
N ILE A 343 10.33 -15.75 -6.85
CA ILE A 343 10.75 -17.01 -7.48
C ILE A 343 11.85 -16.79 -8.53
N ASP A 344 11.87 -15.59 -9.14
CA ASP A 344 12.85 -15.21 -10.17
C ASP A 344 13.97 -14.32 -9.62
N TYR A 345 14.20 -14.34 -8.29
CA TYR A 345 15.12 -13.42 -7.62
C TYR A 345 16.54 -13.46 -8.19
N ASN A 346 17.01 -14.61 -8.66
CA ASN A 346 18.33 -14.85 -9.22
C ASN A 346 18.31 -15.02 -10.75
N PHE A 347 17.18 -14.75 -11.41
CA PHE A 347 17.03 -14.87 -12.85
C PHE A 347 16.94 -13.49 -13.50
N ARG A 348 17.89 -13.20 -14.41
CA ARG A 348 17.92 -11.93 -15.14
C ARG A 348 17.05 -11.99 -16.37
N HIS A 349 16.11 -11.05 -16.50
CA HIS A 349 15.29 -10.88 -17.69
C HIS A 349 14.87 -9.41 -17.85
N SER A 350 14.16 -9.12 -18.90
CA SER A 350 13.45 -7.86 -19.09
C SER A 350 12.01 -8.13 -19.48
N SER A 351 11.11 -7.25 -19.05
CA SER A 351 9.70 -7.32 -19.39
C SER A 351 9.16 -5.93 -19.76
N PHE A 352 8.09 -5.92 -20.56
CA PHE A 352 7.29 -4.75 -20.84
C PHE A 352 5.82 -5.09 -20.63
N GLY A 353 5.10 -4.21 -19.94
CA GLY A 353 3.68 -4.35 -19.71
C GLY A 353 2.92 -3.06 -19.95
N ALA A 354 1.67 -3.17 -20.40
CA ALA A 354 0.79 -2.03 -20.62
C ALA A 354 -0.63 -2.36 -20.14
N GLY A 355 -1.30 -1.36 -19.58
CA GLY A 355 -2.65 -1.48 -19.07
C GLY A 355 -3.12 -0.23 -18.35
N VAL A 356 -3.75 -0.41 -17.20
CA VAL A 356 -4.36 0.67 -16.43
C VAL A 356 -4.03 0.59 -14.95
N THR A 357 -4.09 1.75 -14.28
CA THR A 357 -4.01 1.86 -12.81
C THR A 357 -5.16 2.73 -12.30
N LEU A 358 -5.72 2.34 -11.15
CA LEU A 358 -6.77 3.12 -10.46
C LEU A 358 -6.18 4.10 -9.46
N PHE A 359 -5.07 3.71 -8.83
CA PHE A 359 -4.33 4.53 -7.87
C PHE A 359 -2.88 4.54 -8.36
N GLY A 360 -2.49 5.65 -8.96
CA GLY A 360 -1.10 5.92 -9.31
C GLY A 360 -0.31 6.36 -8.06
N TRP A 361 0.93 6.72 -8.31
CA TRP A 361 1.78 7.40 -7.35
C TRP A 361 1.17 8.72 -6.87
#